data_f76bcc1e403c1382b2209e1a9fafcbe2
#
_entry.id   f76bcc1e403c1382b2209e1a9fafcbe2
#
_cell.length_a   1.000
_cell.length_b   1.000
_cell.length_c   1.000
_cell.angle_alpha   90.00
_cell.angle_beta   90.00
_cell.angle_gamma   90.00
#
_symmetry.space_group_name_H-M   'P 1'
#
loop_
_entity.id
_entity.type
_entity.pdbx_description
1 polymer ?
#
loop_
_entity_poly.entity_id
_entity_poly.type
_entity_poly.pdbx_seq_one_letter_code
_entity_poly.pdbx_strand_id
1 'polypeptide(L)'
;MNRTELLIHPLRLRILQHLSVYKEATTNEIISALPEVSKASVYNHIKLLESNHIIQVVHENRIRGTVEKTYALNKAEKNNEFSAILTFLLSLLWDFQKYYSDQERDPSEDMLFAGRDYLLLTDE
;
A
#
# COMPACT_ATOMS: atom_id res chain seq x y z
N MET A 1 13.59 -0.32 14.28
CA MET A 1 12.74 -1.04 13.30
C MET A 1 13.55 -1.32 12.05
N ASN A 2 13.61 -2.58 11.65
CA ASN A 2 14.38 -2.91 10.46
C ASN A 2 13.53 -2.69 9.21
N ARG A 3 14.15 -2.85 8.07
CA ARG A 3 13.48 -2.55 6.81
C ARG A 3 12.28 -3.44 6.56
N THR A 4 12.41 -4.70 6.89
CA THR A 4 11.31 -5.65 6.69
C THR A 4 10.11 -5.27 7.54
N GLU A 5 10.33 -4.98 8.81
CA GLU A 5 9.25 -4.57 9.69
C GLU A 5 8.58 -3.29 9.20
N LEU A 6 9.40 -2.39 8.70
CA LEU A 6 8.87 -1.13 8.18
C LEU A 6 7.91 -1.36 7.03
N LEU A 7 8.22 -2.31 6.18
CA LEU A 7 7.47 -2.54 4.95
C LEU A 7 6.24 -3.44 5.11
N ILE A 8 6.14 -4.20 6.19
CA ILE A 8 5.04 -5.16 6.31
C ILE A 8 3.73 -4.54 6.75
N HIS A 9 3.72 -3.32 7.24
CA HIS A 9 2.49 -2.72 7.73
C HIS A 9 1.51 -2.47 6.58
N PRO A 10 0.27 -2.95 6.69
CA PRO A 10 -0.69 -2.83 5.57
C PRO A 10 -0.90 -1.40 5.08
N LEU A 11 -0.98 -0.44 5.99
CA LEU A 11 -1.19 0.95 5.58
C LEU A 11 0.00 1.49 4.82
N ARG A 12 1.20 1.15 5.27
CA ARG A 12 2.39 1.60 4.58
C ARG A 12 2.50 0.97 3.20
N LEU A 13 2.11 -0.31 3.09
CA LEU A 13 2.11 -0.96 1.79
C LEU A 13 1.13 -0.29 0.83
N ARG A 14 -0.01 0.14 1.34
CA ARG A 14 -0.98 0.83 0.49
C ARG A 14 -0.44 2.18 0.01
N ILE A 15 0.26 2.90 0.88
CA ILE A 15 0.88 4.16 0.48
C ILE A 15 1.91 3.91 -0.62
N LEU A 16 2.74 2.89 -0.42
CA LEU A 16 3.77 2.57 -1.40
C LEU A 16 3.18 2.09 -2.71
N GLN A 17 2.09 1.35 -2.64
CA GLN A 17 1.38 0.94 -3.85
C GLN A 17 0.88 2.14 -4.63
N HIS A 18 0.29 3.09 -3.93
CA HIS A 18 -0.20 4.30 -4.57
C HIS A 18 0.92 5.04 -5.30
N LEU A 19 2.06 5.19 -4.63
CA LEU A 19 3.20 5.87 -5.24
C LEU A 19 3.81 5.06 -6.38
N SER A 20 3.71 3.75 -6.31
CA SER A 20 4.19 2.91 -7.38
C SER A 20 3.36 3.08 -8.65
N VAL A 21 2.06 3.21 -8.48
CA VAL A 21 1.14 3.33 -9.61
C VAL A 21 1.14 4.75 -10.19
N TYR A 22 1.04 5.75 -9.33
CA TYR A 22 0.89 7.13 -9.79
C TYR A 22 2.19 7.91 -9.85
N LYS A 23 3.28 7.32 -9.45
CA LYS A 23 4.62 7.89 -9.49
C LYS A 23 4.86 8.97 -8.44
N GLU A 24 3.93 9.90 -8.28
CA GLU A 24 4.03 10.98 -7.31
C GLU A 24 2.65 11.22 -6.72
N ALA A 25 2.62 11.67 -5.48
CA ALA A 25 1.35 12.03 -4.85
C ALA A 25 1.62 13.03 -3.73
N THR A 26 0.70 13.97 -3.58
CA THR A 26 0.75 14.90 -2.46
C THR A 26 0.23 14.20 -1.21
N THR A 27 0.49 14.81 -0.05
CA THR A 27 -0.04 14.30 1.20
C THR A 27 -1.56 14.17 1.13
N ASN A 28 -2.22 15.18 0.58
CA ASN A 28 -3.68 15.16 0.48
C ASN A 28 -4.17 14.05 -0.43
N GLU A 29 -3.47 13.80 -1.51
CA GLU A 29 -3.84 12.71 -2.41
C GLU A 29 -3.69 11.35 -1.72
N ILE A 30 -2.66 11.19 -0.93
CA ILE A 30 -2.47 9.95 -0.19
C ILE A 30 -3.58 9.79 0.85
N ILE A 31 -3.91 10.86 1.55
CA ILE A 31 -4.99 10.83 2.53
C ILE A 31 -6.30 10.45 1.88
N SER A 32 -6.58 11.01 0.71
CA SER A 32 -7.80 10.70 -0.03
C SER A 32 -7.87 9.25 -0.47
N ALA A 33 -6.71 8.65 -0.71
CA ALA A 33 -6.67 7.25 -1.11
C ALA A 33 -6.91 6.30 0.05
N LEU A 34 -6.89 6.81 1.27
CA LEU A 34 -7.08 6.01 2.48
C LEU A 34 -8.18 6.61 3.35
N PRO A 35 -9.41 6.68 2.84
CA PRO A 35 -10.47 7.41 3.54
C PRO A 35 -10.86 6.78 4.87
N GLU A 36 -10.59 5.51 5.06
CA GLU A 36 -10.94 4.83 6.30
C GLU A 36 -9.90 5.07 7.40
N VAL A 37 -8.80 5.75 7.09
CA VAL A 37 -7.72 5.97 8.05
C VAL A 37 -7.69 7.43 8.44
N SER A 38 -7.44 7.72 9.72
CA SER A 38 -7.38 9.11 10.18
C SER A 38 -6.19 9.83 9.53
N LYS A 39 -6.36 11.13 9.35
CA LYS A 39 -5.30 11.93 8.76
C LYS A 39 -4.00 11.85 9.57
N ALA A 40 -4.14 11.88 10.89
CA ALA A 40 -2.98 11.83 11.77
C ALA A 40 -2.19 10.53 11.56
N SER A 41 -2.91 9.42 11.39
CA SER A 41 -2.26 8.15 11.15
C SER A 41 -1.53 8.14 9.82
N VAL A 42 -2.16 8.67 8.79
CA VAL A 42 -1.52 8.74 7.46
C VAL A 42 -0.26 9.59 7.53
N TYR A 43 -0.34 10.75 8.19
CA TYR A 43 0.83 11.61 8.35
C TYR A 43 1.97 10.87 9.06
N ASN A 44 1.63 10.13 10.11
CA ASN A 44 2.66 9.40 10.85
C ASN A 44 3.34 8.35 10.00
N HIS A 45 2.58 7.64 9.19
CA HIS A 45 3.16 6.62 8.32
C HIS A 45 4.02 7.25 7.22
N ILE A 46 3.57 8.37 6.67
CA ILE A 46 4.36 9.09 5.67
C ILE A 46 5.68 9.55 6.27
N LYS A 47 5.63 10.10 7.48
CA LYS A 47 6.84 10.56 8.14
C LYS A 47 7.82 9.42 8.39
N LEU A 48 7.29 8.29 8.80
CA LEU A 48 8.11 7.13 9.07
C LEU A 48 8.79 6.64 7.80
N LEU A 49 8.05 6.59 6.71
CA LEU A 49 8.61 6.17 5.43
C LEU A 49 9.66 7.16 4.93
N GLU A 50 9.39 8.44 5.10
CA GLU A 50 10.30 9.48 4.67
C GLU A 50 11.60 9.44 5.48
N SER A 51 11.51 9.32 6.79
CA SER A 51 12.70 9.34 7.62
C SER A 51 13.57 8.11 7.43
N ASN A 52 13.00 7.04 6.88
CA ASN A 52 13.76 5.85 6.55
C ASN A 52 14.14 5.78 5.08
N HIS A 53 13.96 6.89 4.37
CA HIS A 53 14.39 7.02 2.97
C HIS A 53 13.72 6.05 2.02
N ILE A 54 12.55 5.58 2.37
CA ILE A 54 11.75 4.74 1.47
C ILE A 54 11.05 5.62 0.44
N ILE A 55 10.57 6.78 0.89
CA ILE A 55 10.00 7.79 0.00
C ILE A 55 10.76 9.09 0.18
N GLN A 56 10.60 9.97 -0.78
CA GLN A 56 11.28 11.26 -0.73
C GLN A 56 10.35 12.36 -1.22
N VAL A 57 10.61 13.58 -0.76
CA VAL A 57 9.87 14.75 -1.23
C VAL A 57 10.49 15.18 -2.55
N VAL A 58 9.65 15.26 -3.60
CA VAL A 58 10.13 15.68 -4.92
C VAL A 58 9.68 17.10 -5.27
N HIS A 59 8.62 17.58 -4.62
CA HIS A 59 8.16 18.96 -4.80
C HIS A 59 7.62 19.50 -3.51
N GLU A 60 7.77 20.80 -3.32
CA GLU A 60 7.10 21.51 -2.22
C GLU A 60 6.37 22.68 -2.83
N ASN A 61 5.12 22.85 -2.47
CA ASN A 61 4.30 23.90 -3.00
C ASN A 61 3.70 24.67 -1.83
N ARG A 62 3.88 25.98 -1.84
CA ARG A 62 3.39 26.80 -0.76
C ARG A 62 1.99 27.32 -1.13
N ILE A 63 1.00 26.92 -0.37
CA ILE A 63 -0.38 27.30 -0.62
C ILE A 63 -0.94 27.88 0.66
N ARG A 64 -1.26 29.19 0.60
CA ARG A 64 -1.91 29.89 1.74
C ARG A 64 -1.15 29.72 3.04
N GLY A 65 0.17 29.87 2.97
CA GLY A 65 0.98 29.77 4.18
C GLY A 65 1.31 28.37 4.62
N THR A 66 0.80 27.36 3.93
CA THR A 66 1.10 25.97 4.22
C THR A 66 1.97 25.40 3.13
N VAL A 67 2.83 24.45 3.47
CA VAL A 67 3.66 23.79 2.48
C VAL A 67 3.04 22.43 2.18
N GLU A 68 2.68 22.24 0.92
CA GLU A 68 2.17 20.97 0.46
C GLU A 68 3.32 20.20 -0.18
N LYS A 69 3.60 19.01 0.32
CA LYS A 69 4.70 18.19 -0.17
C LYS A 69 4.20 17.11 -1.11
N THR A 70 4.96 16.88 -2.17
CA THR A 70 4.70 15.79 -3.09
C THR A 70 5.77 14.73 -2.89
N TYR A 71 5.34 13.50 -2.74
CA TYR A 71 6.24 12.38 -2.45
C TYR A 71 6.34 11.43 -3.62
N ALA A 72 7.46 10.73 -3.69
CA ALA A 72 7.67 9.67 -4.66
C ALA A 72 8.53 8.60 -4.00
N LEU A 73 8.53 7.42 -4.56
CA LEU A 73 9.43 6.38 -4.09
C LEU A 73 10.86 6.81 -4.34
N ASN A 74 11.73 6.49 -3.39
CA ASN A 74 13.14 6.82 -3.53
C ASN A 74 13.68 6.07 -4.73
N LYS A 75 14.51 6.75 -5.54
CA LYS A 75 15.03 6.14 -6.75
C LYS A 75 15.83 4.88 -6.50
N ALA A 76 16.57 4.86 -5.41
CA ALA A 76 17.37 3.69 -5.08
C ALA A 76 16.50 2.49 -4.83
N GLU A 77 15.24 2.71 -4.45
CA GLU A 77 14.32 1.61 -4.15
C GLU A 77 13.63 1.09 -5.40
N LYS A 78 13.62 1.87 -6.47
CA LYS A 78 12.88 1.47 -7.66
C LYS A 78 13.57 0.38 -8.45
N ASN A 79 14.87 0.29 -8.33
CA ASN A 79 15.66 -0.57 -9.19
C ASN A 79 16.34 -1.71 -8.47
N ASN A 80 15.81 -2.11 -7.34
CA ASN A 80 16.48 -3.14 -6.58
C ASN A 80 15.48 -4.15 -6.07
N GLU A 81 15.95 -4.99 -5.18
CA GLU A 81 15.19 -6.03 -4.55
C GLU A 81 13.91 -5.55 -3.91
N PHE A 82 13.90 -4.28 -3.48
CA PHE A 82 12.74 -3.68 -2.84
C PHE A 82 11.51 -3.74 -3.75
N SER A 83 11.67 -3.34 -5.02
CA SER A 83 10.54 -3.33 -5.94
C SER A 83 9.98 -4.72 -6.16
N ALA A 84 10.85 -5.71 -6.25
CA ALA A 84 10.41 -7.07 -6.43
C ALA A 84 9.65 -7.57 -5.22
N ILE A 85 10.16 -7.30 -4.03
CA ILE A 85 9.51 -7.70 -2.80
C ILE A 85 8.15 -7.02 -2.66
N LEU A 86 8.11 -5.72 -2.92
CA LEU A 86 6.88 -4.96 -2.82
C LEU A 86 5.83 -5.51 -3.77
N THR A 87 6.22 -5.77 -5.01
CA THR A 87 5.30 -6.31 -5.99
C THR A 87 4.74 -7.66 -5.54
N PHE A 88 5.61 -8.52 -5.01
CA PHE A 88 5.19 -9.81 -4.53
C PHE A 88 4.19 -9.68 -3.38
N LEU A 89 4.50 -8.83 -2.40
CA LEU A 89 3.62 -8.63 -1.25
C LEU A 89 2.27 -8.06 -1.66
N LEU A 90 2.29 -7.10 -2.58
CA LEU A 90 1.03 -6.51 -3.05
C LEU A 90 0.19 -7.52 -3.79
N SER A 91 0.83 -8.42 -4.54
CA SER A 91 0.10 -9.48 -5.22
C SER A 91 -0.58 -10.41 -4.22
N LEU A 92 0.13 -10.74 -3.15
CA LEU A 92 -0.45 -11.59 -2.12
C LEU A 92 -1.64 -10.91 -1.45
N LEU A 93 -1.50 -9.62 -1.15
CA LEU A 93 -2.60 -8.90 -0.52
C LEU A 93 -3.81 -8.80 -1.43
N TRP A 94 -3.57 -8.59 -2.70
CA TRP A 94 -4.65 -8.52 -3.68
C TRP A 94 -5.39 -9.84 -3.76
N ASP A 95 -4.67 -10.94 -3.84
CA ASP A 95 -5.28 -12.27 -3.91
C ASP A 95 -6.06 -12.56 -2.64
N PHE A 96 -5.51 -12.19 -1.50
CA PHE A 96 -6.15 -12.40 -0.22
C PHE A 96 -7.46 -11.63 -0.12
N GLN A 97 -7.45 -10.36 -0.50
CA GLN A 97 -8.65 -9.54 -0.47
C GLN A 97 -9.71 -10.08 -1.41
N LYS A 98 -9.29 -10.54 -2.56
CA LYS A 98 -10.20 -11.10 -3.54
C LYS A 98 -10.87 -12.35 -3.00
N TYR A 99 -10.10 -13.19 -2.34
CA TYR A 99 -10.63 -14.40 -1.74
C TYR A 99 -11.68 -14.08 -0.69
N TYR A 100 -11.41 -13.13 0.17
CA TYR A 100 -12.36 -12.72 1.20
C TYR A 100 -13.62 -12.11 0.62
N SER A 101 -13.48 -11.31 -0.41
CA SER A 101 -14.64 -10.72 -1.04
C SER A 101 -15.56 -11.76 -1.62
N ASP A 102 -14.97 -12.77 -2.24
CA ASP A 102 -15.76 -13.85 -2.81
C ASP A 102 -16.48 -14.64 -1.75
N GLN A 103 -15.83 -14.92 -0.63
CA GLN A 103 -16.44 -15.63 0.46
C GLN A 103 -17.59 -14.84 1.06
N GLU A 104 -17.41 -13.55 1.24
CA GLU A 104 -18.47 -12.72 1.80
C GLU A 104 -19.66 -12.62 0.89
N ARG A 105 -19.39 -12.67 -0.41
CA ARG A 105 -20.47 -12.58 -1.36
C ARG A 105 -21.36 -13.82 -1.35
N ASP A 106 -20.77 -14.98 -1.19
CA ASP A 106 -21.54 -16.21 -1.21
C ASP A 106 -20.89 -17.25 -0.30
N PRO A 107 -21.07 -17.10 1.01
CA PRO A 107 -20.45 -18.01 1.96
C PRO A 107 -20.87 -19.47 1.77
N SER A 108 -22.11 -19.69 1.37
CA SER A 108 -22.56 -21.04 1.16
C SER A 108 -21.79 -21.72 0.07
N GLU A 109 -21.63 -21.05 -1.01
CA GLU A 109 -20.94 -21.59 -2.13
C GLU A 109 -19.48 -21.83 -1.79
N ASP A 110 -18.89 -20.91 -1.09
CA ASP A 110 -17.49 -21.03 -0.71
C ASP A 110 -17.26 -22.21 0.19
N MET A 111 -18.18 -22.48 1.06
CA MET A 111 -18.01 -23.60 1.95
C MET A 111 -18.01 -24.91 1.21
N LEU A 112 -18.86 -25.02 0.23
CA LEU A 112 -18.88 -26.21 -0.56
C LEU A 112 -17.61 -26.37 -1.31
N PHE A 113 -17.07 -25.26 -1.76
CA PHE A 113 -16.02 -25.33 -2.62
C PHE A 113 -14.71 -25.32 -1.97
N ALA A 114 -14.65 -24.85 -0.80
CA ALA A 114 -13.42 -24.80 -0.11
C ALA A 114 -12.75 -26.07 -0.26
N GLY A 115 -13.46 -26.99 -0.61
CA GLY A 115 -12.86 -28.15 -1.00
C GLY A 115 -12.55 -28.10 -2.38
N ARG A 116 -12.90 -27.27 -3.16
CA ARG A 116 -12.70 -27.39 -4.48
C ARG A 116 -11.70 -26.50 -5.00
N ASP A 117 -11.43 -25.68 -4.77
CA ASP A 117 -10.66 -24.96 -5.45
C ASP A 117 -9.70 -24.49 -4.70
N TYR A 118 -9.75 -24.62 -4.02
CA TYR A 118 -9.19 -23.99 -3.46
C TYR A 118 -8.50 -24.46 -2.69
N LEU A 119 -8.26 -25.05 -2.50
CA LEU A 119 -7.88 -25.02 -1.96
C LEU A 119 -6.96 -24.90 -2.16
N LEU A 120 -6.83 -24.79 -2.90
CA LEU A 120 -6.34 -24.22 -3.19
C LEU A 120 -6.11 -23.58 -3.49
N LEU A 121 -6.32 -23.30 -4.12
CA LEU A 121 -6.52 -22.54 -4.53
C LEU A 121 -6.97 -22.03 -5.11
N THR A 122 -7.48 -21.99 -5.78
CA THR A 122 -8.20 -21.53 -6.38
C THR A 122 -8.88 -21.11 -6.92
N ASP A 123 -9.54 -21.12 -7.35
CA ASP A 123 -10.46 -20.94 -7.86
C ASP A 123 -10.95 -20.43 -8.29
N GLU A 124 -11.46 -20.33 -8.72
CA GLU A 124 -12.11 -19.98 -9.38
C GLU A 124 -12.17 -19.27 -9.70
#